data_2ff889d946563b9df2492a973906e47e
#
_entry.id   2ff889d946563b9df2492a973906e47e
#
_cell.length_a   1.000
_cell.length_b   1.000
_cell.length_c   1.000
_cell.angle_alpha   90.00
_cell.angle_beta   90.00
_cell.angle_gamma   90.00
#
_symmetry.space_group_name_H-M   'P 1'
#
loop_
_entity.id
_entity.type
_entity.pdbx_description
1 polymer ?
#
loop_
_entity_poly.entity_id
_entity_poly.type
_entity_poly.pdbx_seq_one_letter_code
_entity_poly.pdbx_strand_id
1 'polypeptide(L)'
;MLTAAIRDVRATPSIRFEGRVTAVEGLRIEAAGPAPALQLGALVRLGTETGPRAELVGFAGERAVMLACDPVDGLRPGASVYFPPGGDAVRPSAAWLGRIVDAFGAPADGKGPLPQGPRRRPVRAHPLNAQSRARVDQRLDLGVRALDVFAPCARGQRLGLFAGSGVGKSTLMSMLARNAAADVVVIGLIGERGREVREFVEDTLGPEGLARAVVVVATSDEAAPRRRRAAWLTLAIAESFRDEGRQVVCFLDSVTRFAMAQREIGLAAGEPPTTRGYTPSVFAELPRLLERAGPGLVAAPGEAQGHVTGLFTVLV
;
A
#
# COMPACT_ATOMS: atom_id res chain seq x y z
N MET A 1 -14.53 -21.08 26.21
CA MET A 1 -13.31 -21.83 25.95
C MET A 1 -13.40 -22.72 24.69
N LEU A 2 -14.35 -23.64 24.59
CA LEU A 2 -14.44 -24.58 23.46
C LEU A 2 -14.58 -23.87 22.09
N THR A 3 -15.41 -22.84 21.99
CA THR A 3 -15.62 -22.07 20.74
C THR A 3 -14.34 -21.34 20.27
N ALA A 4 -13.52 -20.84 21.20
CA ALA A 4 -12.24 -20.24 20.88
C ALA A 4 -11.24 -21.29 20.39
N ALA A 5 -11.15 -22.44 21.07
CA ALA A 5 -10.30 -23.55 20.67
C ALA A 5 -10.68 -24.13 19.29
N ILE A 6 -11.98 -24.28 19.01
CA ILE A 6 -12.45 -24.71 17.68
C ILE A 6 -12.08 -23.71 16.60
N ARG A 7 -12.19 -22.40 16.89
CA ARG A 7 -11.77 -21.35 15.95
C ARG A 7 -10.27 -21.40 15.70
N ASP A 8 -9.46 -21.59 16.74
CA ASP A 8 -8.00 -21.65 16.63
C ASP A 8 -7.55 -22.89 15.85
N VAL A 9 -8.18 -24.05 16.10
CA VAL A 9 -7.93 -25.27 15.32
C VAL A 9 -8.32 -25.09 13.85
N ARG A 10 -9.46 -24.45 13.55
CA ARG A 10 -9.88 -24.15 12.16
C ARG A 10 -9.00 -23.10 11.48
N ALA A 11 -8.38 -22.22 12.25
CA ALA A 11 -7.43 -21.22 11.74
C ALA A 11 -6.01 -21.78 11.55
N THR A 12 -5.70 -22.92 12.15
CA THR A 12 -4.40 -23.57 12.00
C THR A 12 -4.33 -24.27 10.63
N PRO A 13 -3.39 -23.89 9.76
CA PRO A 13 -3.26 -24.52 8.45
C PRO A 13 -2.86 -25.98 8.61
N SER A 14 -3.54 -26.87 7.89
CA SER A 14 -3.24 -28.31 7.88
C SER A 14 -1.93 -28.66 7.17
N ILE A 15 -1.44 -27.76 6.32
CA ILE A 15 -0.19 -27.91 5.57
C ILE A 15 0.64 -26.65 5.79
N ARG A 16 1.90 -26.85 6.18
CA ARG A 16 2.93 -25.80 6.27
C ARG A 16 3.95 -26.04 5.19
N PHE A 17 4.26 -25.01 4.46
CA PHE A 17 5.34 -25.04 3.49
C PHE A 17 6.56 -24.38 4.12
N GLU A 18 7.67 -25.10 4.10
CA GLU A 18 8.95 -24.60 4.57
C GLU A 18 10.00 -24.71 3.46
N GLY A 19 10.82 -23.67 3.34
CA GLY A 19 12.02 -23.66 2.51
C GLY A 19 13.26 -23.46 3.37
N ARG A 20 14.42 -23.42 2.71
CA ARG A 20 15.72 -23.14 3.36
C ARG A 20 16.43 -22.03 2.61
N VAL A 21 16.93 -21.05 3.36
CA VAL A 21 17.82 -20.01 2.82
C VAL A 21 19.09 -20.65 2.29
N THR A 22 19.45 -20.34 1.05
CA THR A 22 20.67 -20.86 0.40
C THR A 22 21.75 -19.79 0.29
N ALA A 23 21.38 -18.51 0.13
CA ALA A 23 22.31 -17.38 0.08
C ALA A 23 21.66 -16.12 0.65
N VAL A 24 22.48 -15.23 1.19
CA VAL A 24 22.10 -13.90 1.67
C VAL A 24 23.11 -12.88 1.16
N GLU A 25 22.64 -11.92 0.35
CA GLU A 25 23.49 -10.88 -0.27
C GLU A 25 22.81 -9.51 -0.05
N GLY A 26 23.11 -8.86 1.07
CA GLY A 26 22.45 -7.63 1.47
C GLY A 26 20.94 -7.83 1.67
N LEU A 27 20.11 -7.16 0.87
CA LEU A 27 18.64 -7.34 0.91
C LEU A 27 18.15 -8.54 0.06
N ARG A 28 19.00 -9.09 -0.80
CA ARG A 28 18.66 -10.23 -1.66
C ARG A 28 18.90 -11.53 -0.91
N ILE A 29 17.88 -12.38 -0.91
CA ILE A 29 17.89 -13.68 -0.25
C ILE A 29 17.48 -14.72 -1.25
N GLU A 30 18.25 -15.79 -1.36
CA GLU A 30 17.88 -16.97 -2.15
C GLU A 30 17.45 -18.11 -1.23
N ALA A 31 16.45 -18.84 -1.63
CA ALA A 31 15.98 -20.01 -0.91
C ALA A 31 15.59 -21.16 -1.83
N ALA A 32 15.85 -22.36 -1.38
CA ALA A 32 15.26 -23.58 -1.94
C ALA A 32 13.98 -23.92 -1.15
N GLY A 33 12.94 -24.40 -1.85
CA GLY A 33 11.68 -24.74 -1.19
C GLY A 33 10.67 -25.38 -2.13
N PRO A 34 9.48 -25.74 -1.64
CA PRO A 34 8.47 -26.41 -2.43
C PRO A 34 7.91 -25.46 -3.50
N ALA A 35 8.29 -25.70 -4.75
CA ALA A 35 7.88 -24.88 -5.90
C ALA A 35 6.37 -24.59 -5.99
N PRO A 36 5.44 -25.48 -5.63
CA PRO A 36 4.00 -25.21 -5.69
C PRO A 36 3.52 -24.11 -4.74
N ALA A 37 4.28 -23.79 -3.68
CA ALA A 37 3.92 -22.76 -2.70
C ALA A 37 4.46 -21.37 -3.08
N LEU A 38 5.28 -21.28 -4.12
CA LEU A 38 6.03 -20.10 -4.50
C LEU A 38 5.27 -19.29 -5.56
N GLN A 39 4.67 -18.18 -5.14
CA GLN A 39 4.03 -17.23 -6.05
C GLN A 39 4.76 -15.88 -6.01
N LEU A 40 5.03 -15.29 -7.17
CA LEU A 40 5.61 -13.94 -7.25
C LEU A 40 4.77 -12.94 -6.44
N GLY A 41 5.45 -12.15 -5.62
CA GLY A 41 4.83 -11.21 -4.70
C GLY A 41 4.38 -11.82 -3.37
N ALA A 42 4.58 -13.13 -3.16
CA ALA A 42 4.28 -13.74 -1.86
C ALA A 42 5.19 -13.18 -0.76
N LEU A 43 4.60 -12.91 0.41
CA LEU A 43 5.34 -12.58 1.61
C LEU A 43 5.69 -13.86 2.37
N VAL A 44 6.92 -13.95 2.81
CA VAL A 44 7.44 -15.06 3.61
C VAL A 44 8.00 -14.56 4.94
N ARG A 45 8.24 -15.47 5.87
CA ARG A 45 8.96 -15.22 7.13
C ARG A 45 10.28 -15.97 7.13
N LEU A 46 11.32 -15.33 7.66
CA LEU A 46 12.67 -15.84 7.63
C LEU A 46 13.13 -16.23 9.05
N GLY A 47 13.79 -17.38 9.18
CA GLY A 47 14.30 -17.89 10.44
C GLY A 47 13.24 -18.50 11.34
N THR A 48 12.19 -17.74 11.65
CA THR A 48 11.05 -18.18 12.50
C THR A 48 9.71 -17.75 11.86
N GLU A 49 8.58 -18.31 12.33
CA GLU A 49 7.24 -17.94 11.86
C GLU A 49 6.88 -16.46 12.14
N THR A 50 7.52 -15.86 13.12
CA THR A 50 7.36 -14.43 13.47
C THR A 50 8.57 -13.59 13.06
N GLY A 51 9.54 -14.20 12.36
CA GLY A 51 10.78 -13.57 11.95
C GLY A 51 10.59 -12.48 10.89
N PRO A 52 11.70 -11.91 10.39
CA PRO A 52 11.69 -10.90 9.36
C PRO A 52 10.91 -11.32 8.13
N ARG A 53 10.23 -10.36 7.50
CA ARG A 53 9.48 -10.57 6.25
C ARG A 53 10.39 -10.37 5.05
N ALA A 54 10.18 -11.18 4.02
CA ALA A 54 10.72 -10.96 2.69
C ALA A 54 9.63 -11.16 1.63
N GLU A 55 9.78 -10.52 0.49
CA GLU A 55 8.88 -10.66 -0.66
C GLU A 55 9.57 -11.45 -1.76
N LEU A 56 8.90 -12.45 -2.31
CA LEU A 56 9.36 -13.21 -3.46
C LEU A 56 9.28 -12.34 -4.72
N VAL A 57 10.42 -12.04 -5.33
CA VAL A 57 10.50 -11.14 -6.51
C VAL A 57 10.87 -11.86 -7.80
N GLY A 58 11.34 -13.09 -7.74
CA GLY A 58 11.75 -13.84 -8.92
C GLY A 58 12.25 -15.24 -8.60
N PHE A 59 12.76 -15.89 -9.64
CA PHE A 59 13.41 -17.19 -9.57
C PHE A 59 14.74 -17.17 -10.31
N ALA A 60 15.74 -17.81 -9.75
CA ALA A 60 17.03 -18.08 -10.37
C ALA A 60 17.21 -19.61 -10.45
N GLY A 61 16.85 -20.19 -11.61
CA GLY A 61 16.70 -21.64 -11.73
C GLY A 61 15.59 -22.15 -10.81
N GLU A 62 15.92 -23.11 -9.95
CA GLU A 62 14.98 -23.68 -8.95
C GLU A 62 14.94 -22.91 -7.64
N ARG A 63 15.73 -21.84 -7.48
CA ARG A 63 15.78 -21.05 -6.25
C ARG A 63 14.83 -19.86 -6.33
N ALA A 64 14.13 -19.63 -5.25
CA ALA A 64 13.35 -18.42 -5.04
C ALA A 64 14.28 -17.24 -4.70
N VAL A 65 14.12 -16.13 -5.40
CA VAL A 65 14.79 -14.86 -5.14
C VAL A 65 13.83 -13.96 -4.39
N MET A 66 14.21 -13.55 -3.19
CA MET A 66 13.40 -12.73 -2.30
C MET A 66 14.15 -11.44 -1.94
N LEU A 67 13.41 -10.39 -1.63
CA LEU A 67 13.96 -9.16 -1.07
C LEU A 67 13.43 -8.96 0.34
N ALA A 68 14.34 -8.69 1.26
CA ALA A 68 14.01 -8.41 2.66
C ALA A 68 13.12 -7.16 2.77
N CYS A 69 12.02 -7.28 3.49
CA CYS A 69 11.16 -6.16 3.88
C CYS A 69 11.56 -5.57 5.24
N ASP A 70 12.05 -6.42 6.14
CA ASP A 70 12.51 -6.08 7.49
C ASP A 70 14.02 -6.32 7.60
N PRO A 71 14.73 -5.74 8.58
CA PRO A 71 16.13 -6.05 8.85
C PRO A 71 16.34 -7.55 9.02
N VAL A 72 17.40 -8.08 8.42
CA VAL A 72 17.73 -9.52 8.40
C VAL A 72 19.04 -9.83 9.10
N ASP A 73 19.42 -9.01 10.07
CA ASP A 73 20.64 -9.18 10.85
C ASP A 73 20.67 -10.56 11.50
N GLY A 74 21.78 -11.27 11.32
CA GLY A 74 21.96 -12.61 11.84
C GLY A 74 21.30 -13.74 11.04
N LEU A 75 20.61 -13.44 9.92
CA LEU A 75 20.10 -14.48 9.01
C LEU A 75 21.28 -15.22 8.35
N ARG A 76 21.19 -16.55 8.32
CA ARG A 76 22.26 -17.42 7.81
C ARG A 76 21.73 -18.39 6.76
N PRO A 77 22.54 -18.87 5.82
CA PRO A 77 22.23 -20.03 5.00
C PRO A 77 21.80 -21.22 5.90
N GLY A 78 20.79 -21.96 5.46
CA GLY A 78 20.15 -23.04 6.22
C GLY A 78 18.98 -22.59 7.11
N ALA A 79 18.80 -21.29 7.35
CA ALA A 79 17.62 -20.78 8.07
C ALA A 79 16.31 -21.16 7.37
N SER A 80 15.26 -21.40 8.14
CA SER A 80 13.93 -21.74 7.59
C SER A 80 13.28 -20.56 6.89
N VAL A 81 12.51 -20.85 5.85
CA VAL A 81 11.62 -19.90 5.18
C VAL A 81 10.20 -20.41 5.32
N TYR A 82 9.34 -19.64 5.96
CA TYR A 82 7.95 -19.98 6.23
C TYR A 82 7.01 -19.24 5.28
N PHE A 83 6.07 -19.96 4.70
CA PHE A 83 5.06 -19.42 3.80
C PHE A 83 3.75 -19.31 4.57
N PRO A 84 3.37 -18.09 5.03
CA PRO A 84 2.13 -17.93 5.79
C PRO A 84 0.92 -18.24 4.91
N PRO A 85 -0.07 -18.96 5.43
CA PRO A 85 -1.29 -19.27 4.70
C PRO A 85 -2.12 -18.00 4.46
N GLY A 86 -2.82 -17.98 3.34
CA GLY A 86 -3.85 -17.00 3.08
C GLY A 86 -3.44 -15.77 2.27
N GLY A 87 -2.19 -15.68 1.78
CA GLY A 87 -1.75 -14.62 0.87
C GLY A 87 -1.73 -13.23 1.51
N ASP A 88 -1.30 -12.25 0.71
CA ASP A 88 -1.11 -10.86 1.13
C ASP A 88 -2.41 -10.06 1.08
N ALA A 89 -3.11 -9.93 2.20
CA ALA A 89 -4.36 -9.19 2.29
C ALA A 89 -4.55 -8.52 3.66
N VAL A 90 -5.31 -7.44 3.67
CA VAL A 90 -5.73 -6.70 4.86
C VAL A 90 -7.24 -6.72 5.01
N ARG A 91 -7.75 -6.32 6.18
CA ARG A 91 -9.17 -6.20 6.46
C ARG A 91 -9.50 -4.83 7.05
N PRO A 92 -9.48 -3.76 6.24
CA PRO A 92 -9.83 -2.43 6.74
C PRO A 92 -11.27 -2.40 7.26
N SER A 93 -11.51 -1.51 8.21
CA SER A 93 -12.84 -1.22 8.75
C SER A 93 -12.96 0.27 9.06
N ALA A 94 -14.17 0.75 9.35
CA ALA A 94 -14.39 2.12 9.78
C ALA A 94 -13.59 2.49 11.06
N ALA A 95 -13.24 1.50 11.90
CA ALA A 95 -12.41 1.71 13.08
C ALA A 95 -10.93 2.01 12.77
N TRP A 96 -10.53 1.98 11.49
CA TRP A 96 -9.20 2.43 11.06
C TRP A 96 -9.14 3.95 10.84
N LEU A 97 -10.26 4.66 10.82
CA LEU A 97 -10.27 6.12 10.80
C LEU A 97 -9.61 6.67 12.07
N GLY A 98 -8.80 7.70 11.92
CA GLY A 98 -8.01 8.27 13.01
C GLY A 98 -6.72 7.51 13.32
N ARG A 99 -6.35 6.49 12.53
CA ARG A 99 -5.22 5.62 12.80
C ARG A 99 -4.09 5.79 11.78
N ILE A 100 -2.88 5.54 12.26
CA ILE A 100 -1.66 5.47 11.45
C ILE A 100 -1.21 4.02 11.41
N VAL A 101 -0.91 3.51 10.21
CA VAL A 101 -0.49 2.12 9.99
C VAL A 101 0.81 2.06 9.21
N ASP A 102 1.55 0.97 9.41
CA ASP A 102 2.75 0.67 8.62
C ASP A 102 2.39 0.06 7.26
N ALA A 103 3.41 -0.27 6.47
CA ALA A 103 3.26 -0.89 5.15
C ALA A 103 2.53 -2.25 5.17
N PHE A 104 2.36 -2.89 6.32
CA PHE A 104 1.67 -4.17 6.47
C PHE A 104 0.29 -4.05 7.12
N GLY A 105 -0.15 -2.81 7.40
CA GLY A 105 -1.41 -2.54 8.07
C GLY A 105 -1.36 -2.79 9.59
N ALA A 106 -0.16 -2.88 10.17
CA ALA A 106 0.00 -2.90 11.62
C ALA A 106 -0.09 -1.47 12.19
N PRO A 107 -0.64 -1.28 13.40
CA PRO A 107 -0.73 0.04 14.01
C PRO A 107 0.68 0.63 14.27
N ALA A 108 0.88 1.88 13.85
CA ALA A 108 2.12 2.64 14.04
C ALA A 108 1.95 3.86 14.97
N ASP A 109 0.76 4.02 15.55
CA ASP A 109 0.36 5.18 16.36
C ASP A 109 0.33 4.91 17.89
N GLY A 110 0.73 3.72 18.31
CA GLY A 110 0.70 3.33 19.73
C GLY A 110 -0.69 3.16 20.34
N LYS A 111 -1.78 3.27 19.55
CA LYS A 111 -3.16 3.22 20.05
C LYS A 111 -3.73 1.79 20.12
N GLY A 112 -2.87 0.77 20.19
CA GLY A 112 -3.28 -0.63 20.30
C GLY A 112 -3.75 -1.25 18.97
N PRO A 113 -4.22 -2.50 18.98
CA PRO A 113 -4.55 -3.27 17.80
C PRO A 113 -5.70 -2.65 17.00
N LEU A 114 -5.68 -2.89 15.69
CA LEU A 114 -6.72 -2.44 14.75
C LEU A 114 -7.85 -3.48 14.66
N PRO A 115 -9.10 -3.10 14.88
CA PRO A 115 -10.24 -3.96 14.62
C PRO A 115 -10.31 -4.34 13.14
N GLN A 116 -10.43 -5.63 12.86
CA GLN A 116 -10.45 -6.16 11.51
C GLN A 116 -11.86 -6.12 10.93
N GLY A 117 -11.99 -5.65 9.71
CA GLY A 117 -13.23 -5.66 8.95
C GLY A 117 -13.63 -7.06 8.46
N PRO A 118 -14.87 -7.23 7.99
CA PRO A 118 -15.38 -8.53 7.53
C PRO A 118 -14.77 -8.98 6.19
N ARG A 119 -14.41 -8.02 5.32
CA ARG A 119 -13.92 -8.30 3.96
C ARG A 119 -12.41 -8.29 3.89
N ARG A 120 -11.83 -9.30 3.25
CA ARG A 120 -10.40 -9.33 2.91
C ARG A 120 -10.17 -8.53 1.63
N ARG A 121 -9.10 -7.72 1.64
CA ARG A 121 -8.61 -6.97 0.49
C ARG A 121 -7.19 -7.38 0.16
N PRO A 122 -6.92 -7.90 -1.05
CA PRO A 122 -5.56 -8.10 -1.52
C PRO A 122 -4.83 -6.75 -1.55
N VAL A 123 -3.63 -6.71 -1.01
CA VAL A 123 -2.82 -5.47 -1.05
C VAL A 123 -2.36 -5.20 -2.48
N ARG A 124 -1.83 -6.22 -3.15
CA ARG A 124 -1.54 -6.16 -4.58
C ARG A 124 -2.76 -6.64 -5.35
N ALA A 125 -3.51 -5.72 -5.94
CA ALA A 125 -4.71 -5.99 -6.72
C ALA A 125 -4.58 -5.41 -8.13
N HIS A 126 -5.31 -5.99 -9.08
CA HIS A 126 -5.49 -5.41 -10.40
C HIS A 126 -6.55 -4.30 -10.36
N PRO A 127 -6.42 -3.28 -11.22
CA PRO A 127 -7.50 -2.31 -11.43
C PRO A 127 -8.80 -3.01 -11.85
N LEU A 128 -9.94 -2.41 -11.51
CA LEU A 128 -11.23 -2.89 -12.01
C LEU A 128 -11.28 -2.82 -13.54
N ASN A 129 -12.05 -3.72 -14.15
CA ASN A 129 -12.27 -3.69 -15.59
C ASN A 129 -12.93 -2.36 -15.99
N ALA A 130 -12.44 -1.73 -17.05
CA ALA A 130 -12.91 -0.43 -17.50
C ALA A 130 -14.42 -0.41 -17.82
N GLN A 131 -14.97 -1.49 -18.40
CA GLN A 131 -16.38 -1.57 -18.76
C GLN A 131 -17.32 -1.76 -17.56
N SER A 132 -16.83 -2.29 -16.44
CA SER A 132 -17.62 -2.51 -15.23
C SER A 132 -17.60 -1.34 -14.24
N ARG A 133 -16.75 -0.34 -14.49
CA ARG A 133 -16.66 0.87 -13.65
C ARG A 133 -17.82 1.82 -13.93
N ALA A 134 -18.26 2.52 -12.88
CA ALA A 134 -19.15 3.66 -13.04
C ALA A 134 -18.46 4.81 -13.80
N ARG A 135 -19.25 5.73 -14.32
CA ARG A 135 -18.74 6.93 -15.03
C ARG A 135 -18.25 7.98 -14.03
N VAL A 136 -17.35 8.83 -14.52
CA VAL A 136 -16.91 10.04 -13.82
C VAL A 136 -17.80 11.17 -14.29
N ASP A 137 -18.84 11.49 -13.52
CA ASP A 137 -19.92 12.41 -13.93
C ASP A 137 -20.29 13.46 -12.88
N GLN A 138 -19.83 13.30 -11.63
CA GLN A 138 -20.18 14.19 -10.53
C GLN A 138 -18.96 15.02 -10.09
N ARG A 139 -19.16 16.32 -9.94
CA ARG A 139 -18.15 17.22 -9.40
C ARG A 139 -17.82 16.86 -7.96
N LEU A 140 -16.53 16.90 -7.63
CA LEU A 140 -16.01 16.86 -6.27
C LEU A 140 -15.55 18.27 -5.89
N ASP A 141 -16.11 18.81 -4.82
CA ASP A 141 -15.60 20.01 -4.18
C ASP A 141 -14.36 19.63 -3.34
N LEU A 142 -13.23 20.18 -3.72
CA LEU A 142 -11.96 19.95 -3.03
C LEU A 142 -11.76 20.87 -1.82
N GLY A 143 -12.61 21.90 -1.66
CA GLY A 143 -12.58 22.88 -0.58
C GLY A 143 -11.39 23.86 -0.67
N VAL A 144 -10.75 23.95 -1.83
CA VAL A 144 -9.69 24.92 -2.13
C VAL A 144 -10.12 25.73 -3.34
N ARG A 145 -10.54 26.98 -3.13
CA ARG A 145 -11.16 27.85 -4.16
C ARG A 145 -10.39 27.88 -5.47
N ALA A 146 -9.07 27.98 -5.41
CA ALA A 146 -8.22 28.03 -6.62
C ALA A 146 -8.36 26.75 -7.45
N LEU A 147 -8.38 25.57 -6.80
CA LEU A 147 -8.57 24.29 -7.49
C LEU A 147 -10.00 24.14 -7.98
N ASP A 148 -10.99 24.46 -7.15
CA ASP A 148 -12.39 24.29 -7.48
C ASP A 148 -12.83 25.18 -8.67
N VAL A 149 -12.13 26.31 -8.87
CA VAL A 149 -12.41 27.24 -9.98
C VAL A 149 -11.57 26.93 -11.21
N PHE A 150 -10.25 26.76 -11.06
CA PHE A 150 -9.31 26.69 -12.19
C PHE A 150 -8.92 25.26 -12.58
N ALA A 151 -9.07 24.29 -11.69
CA ALA A 151 -8.76 22.89 -11.93
C ALA A 151 -9.85 21.97 -11.31
N PRO A 152 -11.12 22.14 -11.72
CA PRO A 152 -12.23 21.40 -11.11
C PRO A 152 -12.02 19.90 -11.23
N CYS A 153 -12.35 19.18 -10.17
CA CYS A 153 -12.20 17.75 -10.06
C CYS A 153 -13.56 17.05 -10.05
N ALA A 154 -13.62 15.87 -10.61
CA ALA A 154 -14.78 15.00 -10.50
C ALA A 154 -14.51 13.83 -9.56
N ARG A 155 -15.55 13.23 -8.97
CA ARG A 155 -15.48 12.04 -8.15
C ARG A 155 -14.91 10.87 -8.95
N GLY A 156 -13.86 10.24 -8.43
CA GLY A 156 -13.14 9.17 -9.14
C GLY A 156 -12.15 9.66 -10.19
N GLN A 157 -11.89 10.95 -10.30
CA GLN A 157 -10.83 11.48 -11.16
C GLN A 157 -9.46 11.34 -10.50
N ARG A 158 -8.41 11.41 -11.31
CA ARG A 158 -7.00 11.41 -10.86
C ARG A 158 -6.37 12.75 -11.21
N LEU A 159 -5.74 13.38 -10.22
CA LEU A 159 -4.98 14.62 -10.39
C LEU A 159 -3.53 14.41 -9.97
N GLY A 160 -2.60 14.95 -10.74
CA GLY A 160 -1.19 15.03 -10.40
C GLY A 160 -0.85 16.37 -9.75
N LEU A 161 -0.23 16.33 -8.59
CA LEU A 161 0.33 17.50 -7.90
C LEU A 161 1.84 17.52 -8.10
N PHE A 162 2.30 18.28 -9.08
CA PHE A 162 3.72 18.41 -9.42
C PHE A 162 4.33 19.54 -8.62
N ALA A 163 5.30 19.21 -7.78
CA ALA A 163 5.89 20.19 -6.87
C ALA A 163 7.37 19.89 -6.58
N GLY A 164 8.18 20.94 -6.51
CA GLY A 164 9.51 20.88 -5.91
C GLY A 164 9.45 20.86 -4.38
N SER A 165 10.61 20.83 -3.73
CA SER A 165 10.71 20.92 -2.28
C SER A 165 10.35 22.32 -1.77
N GLY A 166 9.62 22.43 -0.66
CA GLY A 166 9.36 23.69 0.03
C GLY A 166 8.31 24.62 -0.59
N VAL A 167 7.61 24.21 -1.66
CA VAL A 167 6.63 25.09 -2.36
C VAL A 167 5.22 25.04 -1.77
N GLY A 168 5.02 24.41 -0.62
CA GLY A 168 3.70 24.33 0.05
C GLY A 168 2.87 23.09 -0.30
N LYS A 169 3.47 22.05 -0.88
CA LYS A 169 2.80 20.78 -1.21
C LYS A 169 2.04 20.19 0.00
N SER A 170 2.70 20.05 1.14
CA SER A 170 2.11 19.46 2.37
C SER A 170 0.97 20.32 2.92
N THR A 171 1.08 21.64 2.86
CA THR A 171 0.02 22.59 3.23
C THR A 171 -1.20 22.39 2.33
N LEU A 172 -1.02 22.33 1.01
CA LEU A 172 -2.11 22.08 0.07
C LEU A 172 -2.77 20.71 0.32
N MET A 173 -1.99 19.66 0.51
CA MET A 173 -2.51 18.32 0.83
C MET A 173 -3.37 18.33 2.10
N SER A 174 -2.95 19.04 3.14
CA SER A 174 -3.73 19.11 4.38
C SER A 174 -5.02 19.92 4.22
N MET A 175 -4.98 21.03 3.46
CA MET A 175 -6.21 21.77 3.11
C MET A 175 -7.22 20.87 2.40
N LEU A 176 -6.76 20.11 1.41
CA LEU A 176 -7.58 19.14 0.68
C LEU A 176 -8.09 18.02 1.58
N ALA A 177 -7.24 17.45 2.44
CA ALA A 177 -7.63 16.38 3.36
C ALA A 177 -8.70 16.82 4.38
N ARG A 178 -8.65 18.07 4.83
CA ARG A 178 -9.63 18.62 5.78
C ARG A 178 -10.93 19.06 5.12
N ASN A 179 -10.84 19.66 3.93
CA ASN A 179 -11.95 20.41 3.36
C ASN A 179 -12.68 19.72 2.20
N ALA A 180 -12.06 18.71 1.55
CA ALA A 180 -12.71 18.03 0.44
C ALA A 180 -14.03 17.36 0.86
N ALA A 181 -15.02 17.46 -0.01
CA ALA A 181 -16.34 16.86 0.15
C ALA A 181 -16.30 15.33 -0.05
N ALA A 182 -15.57 14.65 0.81
CA ALA A 182 -15.39 13.19 0.82
C ALA A 182 -15.76 12.61 2.19
N ASP A 183 -16.21 11.36 2.21
CA ASP A 183 -16.55 10.64 3.47
C ASP A 183 -15.29 10.17 4.20
N VAL A 184 -14.26 9.78 3.43
CA VAL A 184 -13.02 9.19 3.94
C VAL A 184 -11.82 9.75 3.19
N VAL A 185 -10.75 9.98 3.92
CA VAL A 185 -9.45 10.33 3.36
C VAL A 185 -8.46 9.18 3.62
N VAL A 186 -7.70 8.76 2.63
CA VAL A 186 -6.62 7.79 2.81
C VAL A 186 -5.33 8.42 2.33
N ILE A 187 -4.32 8.46 3.18
CA ILE A 187 -3.05 9.15 2.92
C ILE A 187 -1.91 8.15 2.98
N GLY A 188 -1.19 7.96 1.87
CA GLY A 188 0.05 7.20 1.83
C GLY A 188 1.25 8.15 1.83
N LEU A 189 2.01 8.16 2.92
CA LEU A 189 3.29 8.87 3.03
C LEU A 189 4.41 7.88 2.72
N ILE A 190 4.90 7.94 1.48
CA ILE A 190 5.80 6.94 0.92
C ILE A 190 7.20 7.53 0.72
N GLY A 191 8.17 7.06 1.48
CA GLY A 191 9.56 7.45 1.37
C GLY A 191 9.84 8.88 1.88
N GLU A 192 8.95 9.44 2.67
CA GLU A 192 9.17 10.72 3.35
C GLU A 192 10.03 10.51 4.61
N ARG A 193 10.69 11.56 5.08
CA ARG A 193 11.51 11.48 6.29
C ARG A 193 10.63 11.34 7.53
N GLY A 194 11.04 10.54 8.50
CA GLY A 194 10.27 10.31 9.73
C GLY A 194 9.85 11.60 10.45
N ARG A 195 10.72 12.63 10.44
CA ARG A 195 10.42 13.96 10.97
C ARG A 195 9.26 14.63 10.21
N GLU A 196 9.31 14.62 8.88
CA GLU A 196 8.30 15.25 8.01
C GLU A 196 6.93 14.53 8.14
N VAL A 197 6.95 13.22 8.34
CA VAL A 197 5.74 12.42 8.61
C VAL A 197 5.07 12.88 9.90
N ARG A 198 5.85 13.06 10.97
CA ARG A 198 5.34 13.50 12.28
C ARG A 198 4.77 14.92 12.20
N GLU A 199 5.54 15.87 11.65
CA GLU A 199 5.11 17.26 11.44
C GLU A 199 3.83 17.34 10.57
N PHE A 200 3.72 16.49 9.53
CA PHE A 200 2.53 16.44 8.69
C PHE A 200 1.30 15.97 9.48
N VAL A 201 1.42 14.91 10.26
CA VAL A 201 0.28 14.33 10.99
C VAL A 201 -0.15 15.22 12.17
N GLU A 202 0.82 15.69 12.98
CA GLU A 202 0.53 16.44 14.22
C GLU A 202 0.16 17.90 13.93
N ASP A 203 0.96 18.59 13.10
CA ASP A 203 0.85 20.03 12.91
C ASP A 203 0.01 20.41 11.69
N THR A 204 0.22 19.68 10.57
CA THR A 204 -0.37 20.06 9.29
C THR A 204 -1.77 19.46 9.10
N LEU A 205 -1.94 18.15 9.26
CA LEU A 205 -3.23 17.47 9.17
C LEU A 205 -4.09 17.74 10.41
N GLY A 206 -3.48 17.66 11.57
CA GLY A 206 -4.11 17.89 12.87
C GLY A 206 -5.16 16.83 13.23
N PRO A 207 -5.73 16.91 14.44
CA PRO A 207 -6.67 15.92 14.95
C PRO A 207 -7.98 15.85 14.13
N GLU A 208 -8.47 16.96 13.63
CA GLU A 208 -9.71 17.01 12.80
C GLU A 208 -9.51 16.31 11.45
N GLY A 209 -8.41 16.60 10.77
CA GLY A 209 -8.09 15.95 9.50
C GLY A 209 -7.81 14.45 9.69
N LEU A 210 -7.11 14.08 10.76
CA LEU A 210 -6.81 12.70 11.09
C LEU A 210 -8.09 11.92 11.43
N ALA A 211 -9.07 12.50 12.11
CA ALA A 211 -10.29 11.80 12.54
C ALA A 211 -11.07 11.15 11.37
N ARG A 212 -10.97 11.72 10.16
CA ARG A 212 -11.59 11.20 8.94
C ARG A 212 -10.60 10.50 8.02
N ALA A 213 -9.36 10.32 8.46
CA ALA A 213 -8.29 9.77 7.63
C ALA A 213 -7.75 8.44 8.16
N VAL A 214 -7.22 7.62 7.23
CA VAL A 214 -6.28 6.54 7.53
C VAL A 214 -4.94 6.92 6.90
N VAL A 215 -3.87 6.93 7.71
CA VAL A 215 -2.53 7.29 7.24
C VAL A 215 -1.67 6.04 7.17
N VAL A 216 -1.15 5.74 5.98
CA VAL A 216 -0.17 4.65 5.75
C VAL A 216 1.21 5.26 5.65
N VAL A 217 2.15 4.76 6.43
CA VAL A 217 3.51 5.31 6.50
C VAL A 217 4.54 4.26 6.10
N ALA A 218 5.47 4.67 5.24
CA ALA A 218 6.74 3.99 5.01
C ALA A 218 7.81 5.05 4.77
N THR A 219 8.73 5.19 5.72
CA THR A 219 9.75 6.25 5.70
C THR A 219 10.90 5.96 4.73
N SER A 220 11.71 6.96 4.44
CA SER A 220 12.80 6.89 3.44
C SER A 220 13.92 5.92 3.81
N ASP A 221 14.09 5.61 5.09
CA ASP A 221 15.05 4.64 5.62
C ASP A 221 14.57 3.20 5.57
N GLU A 222 13.28 2.98 5.28
CA GLU A 222 12.74 1.63 5.16
C GLU A 222 13.11 0.98 3.81
N ALA A 223 13.16 -0.36 3.80
CA ALA A 223 13.49 -1.13 2.60
C ALA A 223 12.54 -0.87 1.43
N ALA A 224 13.05 -0.93 0.20
CA ALA A 224 12.27 -0.68 -1.01
C ALA A 224 10.98 -1.51 -1.12
N PRO A 225 10.94 -2.82 -0.78
CA PRO A 225 9.69 -3.59 -0.77
C PRO A 225 8.64 -3.02 0.19
N ARG A 226 9.03 -2.50 1.36
CA ARG A 226 8.09 -1.84 2.29
C ARG A 226 7.52 -0.57 1.70
N ARG A 227 8.37 0.31 1.15
CA ARG A 227 7.95 1.57 0.52
C ARG A 227 6.98 1.33 -0.65
N ARG A 228 7.28 0.37 -1.52
CA ARG A 228 6.39 -0.05 -2.60
C ARG A 228 5.06 -0.57 -2.07
N ARG A 229 5.12 -1.47 -1.09
CA ARG A 229 3.94 -2.09 -0.50
C ARG A 229 3.01 -1.08 0.17
N ALA A 230 3.54 -0.07 0.86
CA ALA A 230 2.75 0.98 1.49
C ALA A 230 1.87 1.71 0.47
N ALA A 231 2.35 1.97 -0.75
CA ALA A 231 1.55 2.56 -1.81
C ALA A 231 0.40 1.63 -2.26
N TRP A 232 0.66 0.34 -2.40
CA TRP A 232 -0.40 -0.64 -2.71
C TRP A 232 -1.42 -0.75 -1.57
N LEU A 233 -0.96 -0.75 -0.31
CA LEU A 233 -1.83 -0.80 0.87
C LEU A 233 -2.74 0.43 0.95
N THR A 234 -2.20 1.62 0.67
CA THR A 234 -2.98 2.87 0.65
C THR A 234 -4.17 2.75 -0.28
N LEU A 235 -3.95 2.25 -1.51
CA LEU A 235 -5.04 2.03 -2.46
C LEU A 235 -5.97 0.88 -2.04
N ALA A 236 -5.45 -0.20 -1.46
CA ALA A 236 -6.30 -1.29 -0.96
C ALA A 236 -7.27 -0.84 0.15
N ILE A 237 -6.81 0.06 1.04
CA ILE A 237 -7.66 0.68 2.06
C ILE A 237 -8.71 1.58 1.40
N ALA A 238 -8.30 2.45 0.45
CA ALA A 238 -9.21 3.33 -0.27
C ALA A 238 -10.28 2.54 -1.05
N GLU A 239 -9.87 1.46 -1.73
CA GLU A 239 -10.78 0.56 -2.45
C GLU A 239 -11.77 -0.13 -1.50
N SER A 240 -11.37 -0.45 -0.26
CA SER A 240 -12.27 -1.05 0.72
C SER A 240 -13.44 -0.12 1.04
N PHE A 241 -13.17 1.14 1.32
CA PHE A 241 -14.20 2.14 1.58
C PHE A 241 -15.02 2.49 0.33
N ARG A 242 -14.38 2.57 -0.85
CA ARG A 242 -15.10 2.73 -2.13
C ARG A 242 -16.15 1.65 -2.32
N ASP A 243 -15.79 0.39 -2.07
CA ASP A 243 -16.68 -0.75 -2.28
C ASP A 243 -17.77 -0.87 -1.18
N GLU A 244 -17.74 0.02 -0.20
CA GLU A 244 -18.81 0.30 0.76
C GLU A 244 -19.69 1.49 0.31
N GLY A 245 -19.53 1.99 -0.91
CA GLY A 245 -20.28 3.12 -1.44
C GLY A 245 -19.77 4.51 -1.01
N ARG A 246 -18.60 4.59 -0.35
CA ARG A 246 -18.05 5.85 0.17
C ARG A 246 -17.35 6.67 -0.91
N GLN A 247 -17.37 8.00 -0.72
CA GLN A 247 -16.55 8.94 -1.47
C GLN A 247 -15.19 9.04 -0.78
N VAL A 248 -14.14 8.54 -1.44
CA VAL A 248 -12.79 8.49 -0.89
C VAL A 248 -11.88 9.45 -1.64
N VAL A 249 -11.14 10.29 -0.91
CA VAL A 249 -9.99 11.02 -1.44
C VAL A 249 -8.73 10.28 -1.00
N CYS A 250 -7.93 9.87 -1.98
CA CYS A 250 -6.71 9.09 -1.75
C CYS A 250 -5.48 9.89 -2.17
N PHE A 251 -4.61 10.17 -1.22
CA PHE A 251 -3.31 10.81 -1.45
C PHE A 251 -2.20 9.75 -1.50
N LEU A 252 -1.27 9.92 -2.45
CA LEU A 252 0.02 9.23 -2.47
C LEU A 252 1.14 10.27 -2.53
N ASP A 253 1.83 10.45 -1.44
CA ASP A 253 2.99 11.32 -1.32
C ASP A 253 4.25 10.47 -1.05
N SER A 254 5.05 10.13 -2.07
CA SER A 254 4.87 10.49 -3.46
C SER A 254 4.95 9.28 -4.39
N VAL A 255 4.35 9.43 -5.54
CA VAL A 255 4.48 8.45 -6.64
C VAL A 255 5.93 8.34 -7.11
N THR A 256 6.71 9.43 -7.05
CA THR A 256 8.15 9.42 -7.33
C THR A 256 8.89 8.43 -6.43
N ARG A 257 8.56 8.39 -5.13
CA ARG A 257 9.20 7.47 -4.16
C ARG A 257 8.78 6.02 -4.40
N PHE A 258 7.53 5.79 -4.81
CA PHE A 258 7.10 4.47 -5.27
C PHE A 258 7.92 4.00 -6.49
N ALA A 259 8.08 4.86 -7.50
CA ALA A 259 8.86 4.55 -8.70
C ALA A 259 10.34 4.26 -8.36
N MET A 260 10.94 5.01 -7.43
CA MET A 260 12.29 4.76 -6.93
C MET A 260 12.39 3.41 -6.20
N ALA A 261 11.43 3.07 -5.35
CA ALA A 261 11.39 1.78 -4.67
C ALA A 261 11.26 0.62 -5.68
N GLN A 262 10.37 0.76 -6.66
CA GLN A 262 10.24 -0.24 -7.74
C GLN A 262 11.51 -0.39 -8.57
N ARG A 263 12.22 0.72 -8.85
CA ARG A 263 13.53 0.69 -9.50
C ARG A 263 14.55 -0.11 -8.70
N GLU A 264 14.69 0.15 -7.39
CA GLU A 264 15.61 -0.57 -6.51
C GLU A 264 15.32 -2.08 -6.51
N ILE A 265 14.04 -2.45 -6.47
CA ILE A 265 13.58 -3.85 -6.54
C ILE A 265 13.93 -4.47 -7.89
N GLY A 266 13.65 -3.78 -9.00
CA GLY A 266 13.96 -4.27 -10.34
C GLY A 266 15.45 -4.51 -10.53
N LEU A 267 16.29 -3.55 -10.12
CA LEU A 267 17.75 -3.69 -10.18
C LEU A 267 18.24 -4.89 -9.34
N ALA A 268 17.71 -5.05 -8.12
CA ALA A 268 18.06 -6.19 -7.25
C ALA A 268 17.56 -7.54 -7.81
N ALA A 269 16.48 -7.53 -8.59
CA ALA A 269 15.98 -8.70 -9.33
C ALA A 269 16.73 -8.98 -10.65
N GLY A 270 17.70 -8.13 -11.03
CA GLY A 270 18.50 -8.29 -12.24
C GLY A 270 17.92 -7.63 -13.49
N GLU A 271 16.91 -6.76 -13.36
CA GLU A 271 16.42 -6.00 -14.52
C GLU A 271 17.48 -4.95 -14.97
N PRO A 272 17.69 -4.79 -16.28
CA PRO A 272 18.60 -3.76 -16.78
C PRO A 272 18.01 -2.34 -16.56
N PRO A 273 18.83 -1.35 -16.25
CA PRO A 273 18.39 0.04 -16.24
C PRO A 273 18.06 0.53 -17.66
N THR A 274 17.00 1.33 -17.77
CA THR A 274 16.57 1.97 -19.03
C THR A 274 16.63 3.50 -18.89
N THR A 275 15.72 4.22 -19.53
CA THR A 275 15.65 5.69 -19.51
C THR A 275 15.73 6.27 -18.10
N ARG A 276 16.64 7.19 -17.86
CA ARG A 276 16.88 7.83 -16.55
C ARG A 276 17.22 6.84 -15.43
N GLY A 277 17.70 5.64 -15.78
CA GLY A 277 18.06 4.59 -14.85
C GLY A 277 16.89 3.85 -14.19
N TYR A 278 15.66 4.05 -14.66
CA TYR A 278 14.51 3.25 -14.24
C TYR A 278 14.53 1.87 -14.92
N THR A 279 13.97 0.87 -14.24
CA THR A 279 13.83 -0.49 -14.77
C THR A 279 12.51 -0.64 -15.55
N PRO A 280 12.40 -1.60 -16.48
CA PRO A 280 11.18 -1.84 -17.27
C PRO A 280 9.94 -2.05 -16.39
N SER A 281 10.09 -2.72 -15.25
CA SER A 281 8.98 -2.96 -14.31
C SER A 281 8.37 -1.69 -13.74
N VAL A 282 9.12 -0.58 -13.62
CA VAL A 282 8.58 0.71 -13.15
C VAL A 282 7.51 1.22 -14.11
N PHE A 283 7.76 1.16 -15.42
CA PHE A 283 6.82 1.62 -16.44
C PHE A 283 5.57 0.73 -16.54
N ALA A 284 5.66 -0.52 -16.12
CA ALA A 284 4.51 -1.43 -16.04
C ALA A 284 3.70 -1.24 -14.75
N GLU A 285 4.36 -1.11 -13.59
CA GLU A 285 3.70 -1.07 -12.28
C GLU A 285 3.09 0.30 -11.98
N LEU A 286 3.69 1.39 -12.44
CA LEU A 286 3.20 2.74 -12.17
C LEU A 286 1.80 3.00 -12.75
N PRO A 287 1.51 2.73 -14.02
CA PRO A 287 0.16 2.85 -14.56
C PRO A 287 -0.86 1.94 -13.83
N ARG A 288 -0.46 0.71 -13.48
CA ARG A 288 -1.31 -0.23 -12.75
C ARG A 288 -1.69 0.30 -11.37
N LEU A 289 -0.72 0.92 -10.66
CA LEU A 289 -0.97 1.56 -9.37
C LEU A 289 -2.00 2.68 -9.52
N LEU A 290 -1.77 3.61 -10.46
CA LEU A 290 -2.62 4.78 -10.66
C LEU A 290 -4.03 4.40 -11.12
N GLU A 291 -4.16 3.35 -11.95
CA GLU A 291 -5.45 2.86 -12.43
C GLU A 291 -6.34 2.25 -11.34
N ARG A 292 -5.82 1.92 -10.17
CA ARG A 292 -6.62 1.46 -9.03
C ARG A 292 -7.51 2.56 -8.44
N ALA A 293 -7.09 3.83 -8.53
CA ALA A 293 -7.95 4.94 -8.21
C ALA A 293 -8.99 5.16 -9.33
N GLY A 294 -10.20 5.47 -8.94
CA GLY A 294 -11.31 5.67 -9.88
C GLY A 294 -12.67 5.30 -9.30
N PRO A 295 -13.71 5.33 -10.13
CA PRO A 295 -15.03 4.85 -9.75
C PRO A 295 -14.99 3.36 -9.37
N GLY A 296 -15.89 2.97 -8.46
CA GLY A 296 -16.20 1.57 -8.17
C GLY A 296 -16.94 0.90 -9.31
N LEU A 297 -17.36 -0.34 -9.09
CA LEU A 297 -18.32 -1.01 -9.95
C LEU A 297 -19.63 -0.18 -9.96
N VAL A 298 -20.39 -0.28 -11.06
CA VAL A 298 -21.72 0.33 -11.11
C VAL A 298 -22.56 -0.21 -9.95
N ALA A 299 -23.03 0.68 -9.08
CA ALA A 299 -23.84 0.30 -7.94
C ALA A 299 -25.20 -0.24 -8.38
N ALA A 300 -25.76 -1.15 -7.61
CA ALA A 300 -27.12 -1.62 -7.82
C ALA A 300 -28.14 -0.47 -7.57
N PRO A 301 -29.34 -0.53 -8.17
CA PRO A 301 -30.37 0.46 -7.93
C PRO A 301 -30.65 0.64 -6.42
N GLY A 302 -30.55 1.87 -5.93
CA GLY A 302 -30.73 2.19 -4.51
C GLY A 302 -29.49 2.08 -3.62
N GLU A 303 -28.36 1.59 -4.16
CA GLU A 303 -27.08 1.58 -3.46
C GLU A 303 -26.25 2.83 -3.77
N ALA A 304 -25.41 3.24 -2.81
CA ALA A 304 -24.51 4.37 -2.99
C ALA A 304 -23.33 4.01 -3.90
N GLN A 305 -23.06 4.86 -4.90
CA GLN A 305 -21.93 4.72 -5.80
C GLN A 305 -20.65 5.21 -5.12
N GLY A 306 -19.70 4.31 -4.86
CA GLY A 306 -18.41 4.66 -4.29
C GLY A 306 -17.37 5.07 -5.34
N HIS A 307 -16.46 5.97 -4.93
CA HIS A 307 -15.37 6.47 -5.77
C HIS A 307 -14.07 6.60 -4.99
N VAL A 308 -12.93 6.39 -5.65
CA VAL A 308 -11.62 6.81 -5.16
C VAL A 308 -11.11 7.93 -6.06
N THR A 309 -11.12 9.16 -5.56
CA THR A 309 -10.46 10.30 -6.23
C THR A 309 -9.00 10.32 -5.83
N GLY A 310 -8.11 10.13 -6.80
CA GLY A 310 -6.66 10.05 -6.57
C GLY A 310 -5.97 11.40 -6.69
N LEU A 311 -5.24 11.81 -5.66
CA LEU A 311 -4.39 12.99 -5.64
C LEU A 311 -2.94 12.52 -5.46
N PHE A 312 -2.18 12.51 -6.56
CA PHE A 312 -0.87 11.89 -6.63
C PHE A 312 0.21 12.97 -6.73
N THR A 313 1.12 13.01 -5.76
CA THR A 313 2.21 13.97 -5.78
C THR A 313 3.40 13.42 -6.57
N VAL A 314 4.01 14.28 -7.35
CA VAL A 314 5.22 14.02 -8.13
C VAL A 314 6.28 15.04 -7.74
N LEU A 315 7.45 14.57 -7.33
CA LEU A 315 8.60 15.42 -7.05
C LEU A 315 9.31 15.74 -8.35
N VAL A 316 9.46 17.03 -8.64
CA VAL A 316 10.14 17.59 -9.83
C VAL A 316 11.37 18.39 -9.44
#